data_ecc2e1edfd6f0a8be1ac7f5f2d778854
#
_entry.id   ecc2e1edfd6f0a8be1ac7f5f2d778854
#
_cell.length_a   1.000
_cell.length_b   1.000
_cell.length_c   1.000
_cell.angle_alpha   90.00
_cell.angle_beta   90.00
_cell.angle_gamma   90.00
#
_symmetry.space_group_name_H-M   'P 1'
#
loop_
_entity.id
_entity.type
_entity.pdbx_description
1 polymer ?
#
loop_
_entity_poly.entity_id
_entity_poly.type
_entity_poly.pdbx_seq_one_letter_code
_entity_poly.pdbx_strand_id
1 'polypeptide(L)'
;MIGPGLDPKQFPPEKLFYWLARPRNPVLASDDPLARMFIQAMLRNEPVEFIYVGGSKPGSYRRVNVALVFQHEPEGRIYVTGYCRERAAIRVFALDLVMVVHTWN
;
A
#
# COMPACT_ATOMS: atom_id res chain seq x y z
N MET A 1 -1.56 11.03 -14.10
CA MET A 1 -0.67 9.90 -14.35
C MET A 1 -0.71 8.88 -13.23
N ILE A 2 -0.72 7.63 -13.57
CA ILE A 2 -0.68 6.55 -12.60
C ILE A 2 0.77 6.37 -12.16
N GLY A 3 1.01 6.23 -10.86
CA GLY A 3 2.35 6.05 -10.33
C GLY A 3 3.02 4.77 -10.81
N PRO A 4 4.35 4.64 -10.59
CA PRO A 4 5.07 3.43 -10.98
C PRO A 4 4.44 2.18 -10.37
N GLY A 5 4.29 1.13 -11.17
CA GLY A 5 3.72 -0.12 -10.73
C GLY A 5 2.20 -0.19 -10.74
N LEU A 6 1.52 0.92 -11.01
CA LEU A 6 0.06 0.94 -11.08
C LEU A 6 -0.38 0.70 -12.53
N ASP A 7 -0.92 -0.47 -12.80
CA ASP A 7 -1.43 -0.84 -14.11
C ASP A 7 -2.95 -0.73 -14.10
N PRO A 8 -3.56 0.07 -14.98
CA PRO A 8 -5.03 0.22 -15.04
C PRO A 8 -5.76 -1.10 -15.22
N LYS A 9 -5.13 -2.09 -15.84
CA LYS A 9 -5.75 -3.39 -16.05
C LYS A 9 -5.88 -4.20 -14.77
N GLN A 10 -5.14 -3.85 -13.72
CA GLN A 10 -5.13 -4.55 -12.45
C GLN A 10 -6.04 -3.90 -11.40
N PHE A 11 -6.64 -2.77 -11.75
CA PHE A 11 -7.60 -2.09 -10.89
C PHE A 11 -8.96 -2.05 -11.57
N PRO A 12 -10.05 -2.30 -10.82
CA PRO A 12 -11.38 -2.00 -11.34
C PRO A 12 -11.47 -0.51 -11.70
N PRO A 13 -12.13 -0.16 -12.82
CA PRO A 13 -12.20 1.25 -13.24
C PRO A 13 -12.69 2.21 -12.17
N GLU A 14 -13.69 1.82 -11.39
CA GLU A 14 -14.24 2.66 -10.33
C GLU A 14 -13.20 2.95 -9.23
N LYS A 15 -12.35 1.97 -8.89
CA LYS A 15 -11.29 2.17 -7.90
C LYS A 15 -10.20 3.06 -8.44
N LEU A 16 -9.87 2.91 -9.71
CA LEU A 16 -8.87 3.76 -10.34
C LEU A 16 -9.30 5.22 -10.30
N PHE A 17 -10.55 5.50 -10.66
CA PHE A 17 -11.08 6.86 -10.58
C PHE A 17 -11.05 7.40 -9.16
N TYR A 18 -11.43 6.59 -8.19
CA TYR A 18 -11.41 6.98 -6.80
C TYR A 18 -10.01 7.45 -6.37
N TRP A 19 -8.99 6.67 -6.70
CA TRP A 19 -7.62 6.98 -6.28
C TRP A 19 -7.01 8.13 -7.07
N LEU A 20 -7.37 8.29 -8.34
CA LEU A 20 -6.88 9.38 -9.16
C LEU A 20 -7.55 10.71 -8.82
N ALA A 21 -8.80 10.68 -8.40
CA ALA A 21 -9.56 11.89 -8.10
C ALA A 21 -9.19 12.49 -6.74
N ARG A 22 -8.53 11.73 -5.86
CA ARG A 22 -8.17 12.21 -4.52
C ARG A 22 -6.72 12.62 -4.46
N PRO A 23 -6.41 13.71 -3.75
CA PRO A 23 -5.01 14.10 -3.55
C PRO A 23 -4.24 12.99 -2.85
N ARG A 24 -3.06 12.69 -3.38
CA ARG A 24 -2.15 11.68 -2.82
C ARG A 24 -0.83 12.34 -2.54
N ASN A 25 -0.49 12.45 -1.27
CA ASN A 25 0.75 13.07 -0.85
C ASN A 25 1.74 11.96 -0.50
N PRO A 26 2.82 11.78 -1.28
CA PRO A 26 3.82 10.77 -0.93
C PRO A 26 4.38 11.01 0.46
N VAL A 27 4.54 9.94 1.23
CA VAL A 27 5.11 9.99 2.57
C VAL A 27 6.49 9.35 2.50
N LEU A 28 7.54 10.16 2.63
CA LEU A 28 8.94 9.69 2.54
C LEU A 28 9.60 9.59 3.90
N ALA A 29 8.97 10.12 4.94
CA ALA A 29 9.43 10.03 6.31
C ALA A 29 8.22 10.11 7.23
N SER A 30 8.27 9.42 8.37
CA SER A 30 7.16 9.42 9.31
C SER A 30 7.66 9.05 10.71
N ASP A 31 6.98 9.56 11.72
CA ASP A 31 7.21 9.18 13.11
C ASP A 31 6.46 7.91 13.48
N ASP A 32 5.48 7.51 12.66
CA ASP A 32 4.77 6.26 12.86
C ASP A 32 5.70 5.09 12.53
N PRO A 33 5.99 4.19 13.49
CA PRO A 33 6.91 3.07 13.25
C PRO A 33 6.47 2.16 12.11
N LEU A 34 5.17 1.95 11.97
CA LEU A 34 4.64 1.09 10.91
C LEU A 34 4.83 1.74 9.53
N ALA A 35 4.50 3.03 9.40
CA ALA A 35 4.72 3.76 8.16
C ALA A 35 6.20 3.77 7.81
N ARG A 36 7.06 4.00 8.80
CA ARG A 36 8.51 4.02 8.60
C ARG A 36 9.01 2.68 8.06
N MET A 37 8.48 1.57 8.58
CA MET A 37 8.87 0.24 8.14
C MET A 37 8.54 0.02 6.66
N PHE A 38 7.35 0.43 6.22
CA PHE A 38 6.97 0.32 4.82
C PHE A 38 7.81 1.23 3.93
N ILE A 39 8.11 2.45 4.38
CA ILE A 39 8.97 3.38 3.64
C ILE A 39 10.36 2.78 3.46
N GLN A 40 10.94 2.23 4.52
CA GLN A 40 12.27 1.61 4.43
C GLN A 40 12.29 0.42 3.49
N ALA A 41 11.27 -0.43 3.55
CA ALA A 41 11.16 -1.57 2.66
C ALA A 41 11.07 -1.12 1.20
N MET A 42 10.31 -0.06 0.94
CA MET A 42 10.21 0.53 -0.39
C MET A 42 11.58 1.01 -0.89
N LEU A 43 12.30 1.76 -0.05
CA LEU A 43 13.61 2.31 -0.42
C LEU A 43 14.66 1.23 -0.62
N ARG A 44 14.55 0.12 0.09
CA ARG A 44 15.45 -1.02 -0.02
C ARG A 44 15.03 -2.04 -1.07
N ASN A 45 13.87 -1.82 -1.69
CA ASN A 45 13.29 -2.74 -2.65
C ASN A 45 13.09 -4.15 -2.06
N GLU A 46 12.62 -4.19 -0.81
CA GLU A 46 12.36 -5.43 -0.09
C GLU A 46 10.87 -5.63 0.10
N PRO A 47 10.36 -6.88 0.02
CA PRO A 47 8.95 -7.11 0.26
C PRO A 47 8.60 -7.00 1.74
N VAL A 48 7.34 -6.69 2.03
CA VAL A 48 6.78 -6.68 3.37
C VAL A 48 5.68 -7.74 3.44
N GLU A 49 5.68 -8.52 4.52
CA GLU A 49 4.65 -9.53 4.76
C GLU A 49 3.79 -9.09 5.94
N PHE A 50 2.49 -9.20 5.78
CA PHE A 50 1.58 -8.78 6.84
C PHE A 50 0.22 -9.47 6.70
N ILE A 51 -0.58 -9.37 7.77
CA ILE A 51 -1.97 -9.80 7.76
C ILE A 51 -2.82 -8.55 7.59
N TYR A 52 -3.70 -8.56 6.60
CA TYR A 52 -4.56 -7.43 6.30
C TYR A 52 -5.98 -7.73 6.74
N VAL A 53 -6.58 -6.84 7.55
CA VAL A 53 -7.94 -7.04 8.05
C VAL A 53 -8.99 -6.28 7.26
N GLY A 54 -8.58 -5.63 6.17
CA GLY A 54 -9.51 -4.99 5.24
C GLY A 54 -9.73 -5.83 4.00
N GLY A 55 -10.47 -5.27 3.04
CA GLY A 55 -10.69 -5.88 1.74
C GLY A 55 -11.72 -7.01 1.76
N SER A 56 -11.74 -7.79 0.69
CA SER A 56 -12.73 -8.84 0.50
C SER A 56 -12.45 -10.11 1.31
N LYS A 57 -11.22 -10.28 1.78
CA LYS A 57 -10.81 -11.43 2.59
C LYS A 57 -10.08 -10.94 3.83
N PRO A 58 -10.81 -10.45 4.85
CA PRO A 58 -10.19 -9.96 6.08
C PRO A 58 -9.38 -11.04 6.78
N GLY A 59 -8.23 -10.65 7.32
CA GLY A 59 -7.34 -11.58 8.01
C GLY A 59 -6.47 -12.42 7.10
N SER A 60 -6.39 -12.11 5.81
CA SER A 60 -5.56 -12.86 4.88
C SER A 60 -4.13 -12.35 4.86
N TYR A 61 -3.22 -13.29 4.60
CA TYR A 61 -1.80 -13.00 4.44
C TYR A 61 -1.52 -12.26 3.13
N ARG A 62 -0.61 -11.29 3.19
CA ARG A 62 -0.16 -10.52 2.03
C ARG A 62 1.36 -10.42 2.02
N ARG A 63 1.92 -10.54 0.84
CA ARG A 63 3.34 -10.25 0.60
C ARG A 63 3.43 -9.23 -0.51
N VAL A 64 3.89 -8.03 -0.18
CA VAL A 64 3.77 -6.87 -1.05
C VAL A 64 5.14 -6.25 -1.32
N ASN A 65 5.42 -5.99 -2.58
CA ASN A 65 6.54 -5.14 -2.97
C ASN A 65 6.01 -3.71 -3.05
N VAL A 66 6.42 -2.89 -2.10
CA VAL A 66 5.88 -1.55 -1.90
C VAL A 66 6.36 -0.61 -3.00
N ALA A 67 5.42 0.05 -3.67
CA ALA A 67 5.73 1.04 -4.70
C ALA A 67 5.61 2.47 -4.17
N LEU A 68 4.68 2.70 -3.24
CA LEU A 68 4.44 4.04 -2.72
C LEU A 68 3.74 3.96 -1.37
N VAL A 69 4.15 4.84 -0.46
CA VAL A 69 3.42 5.13 0.77
C VAL A 69 2.87 6.54 0.61
N PHE A 70 1.58 6.73 0.79
CA PHE A 70 0.97 8.03 0.56
C PHE A 70 -0.12 8.33 1.58
N GLN A 71 -0.42 9.61 1.72
CA GLN A 71 -1.43 10.11 2.65
C GLN A 71 -2.56 10.76 1.85
N HIS A 72 -3.77 10.46 2.22
CA HIS A 72 -4.98 11.02 1.60
C HIS A 72 -5.43 12.27 2.35
N GLU A 73 -5.76 13.30 1.58
CA GLU A 73 -6.47 14.45 2.11
C GLU A 73 -7.98 14.26 1.90
N PRO A 74 -8.84 14.79 2.79
CA PRO A 74 -8.50 15.55 4.01
C PRO A 74 -8.30 14.68 5.25
N GLU A 75 -8.57 13.37 5.19
CA GLU A 75 -8.55 12.50 6.37
C GLU A 75 -7.17 12.33 6.98
N GLY A 76 -6.12 12.52 6.20
CA GLY A 76 -4.76 12.27 6.66
C GLY A 76 -4.44 10.80 6.84
N ARG A 77 -5.29 9.90 6.33
CA ARG A 77 -5.09 8.46 6.45
C ARG A 77 -3.96 8.00 5.54
N ILE A 78 -3.10 7.12 6.06
CA ILE A 78 -1.94 6.64 5.32
C ILE A 78 -2.27 5.31 4.65
N TYR A 79 -1.83 5.19 3.39
CA TYR A 79 -2.02 4.01 2.57
C TYR A 79 -0.70 3.54 1.99
N VAL A 80 -0.64 2.27 1.67
CA VAL A 80 0.49 1.64 1.00
C VAL A 80 -0.03 1.01 -0.28
N THR A 81 0.67 1.23 -1.38
CA THR A 81 0.35 0.56 -2.63
C THR A 81 1.57 -0.18 -3.15
N GLY A 82 1.33 -1.30 -3.81
CA GLY A 82 2.38 -2.11 -4.37
C GLY A 82 1.84 -3.41 -4.96
N TYR A 83 2.76 -4.22 -5.47
CA TYR A 83 2.41 -5.50 -6.06
C TYR A 83 2.17 -6.53 -4.96
N CYS A 84 0.97 -7.07 -4.91
CA CYS A 84 0.58 -8.11 -3.96
C CYS A 84 0.71 -9.46 -4.64
N ARG A 85 1.62 -10.30 -4.14
CA ARG A 85 1.94 -11.59 -4.77
C ARG A 85 0.77 -12.57 -4.72
N GLU A 86 0.03 -12.60 -3.62
CA GLU A 86 -1.12 -13.50 -3.46
C GLU A 86 -2.24 -13.18 -4.42
N ARG A 87 -2.38 -11.91 -4.79
CA ARG A 87 -3.40 -11.46 -5.72
C ARG A 87 -2.88 -11.33 -7.15
N ALA A 88 -1.56 -11.41 -7.34
CA ALA A 88 -0.89 -11.19 -8.61
C ALA A 88 -1.35 -9.87 -9.26
N ALA A 89 -1.46 -8.82 -8.45
CA ALA A 89 -1.97 -7.53 -8.88
C ALA A 89 -1.48 -6.41 -7.99
N ILE A 90 -1.55 -5.18 -8.50
CA ILE A 90 -1.30 -3.99 -7.70
C ILE A 90 -2.50 -3.76 -6.80
N ARG A 91 -2.24 -3.52 -5.52
CA ARG A 91 -3.28 -3.29 -4.50
C ARG A 91 -2.95 -2.07 -3.67
N VAL A 92 -3.98 -1.53 -3.01
CA VAL A 92 -3.86 -0.43 -2.07
C VAL A 92 -4.32 -0.94 -0.70
N PHE A 93 -3.52 -0.67 0.31
CA PHE A 93 -3.79 -1.13 1.68
C PHE A 93 -3.81 0.08 2.61
N ALA A 94 -4.83 0.14 3.47
CA ALA A 94 -4.86 1.13 4.54
C ALA A 94 -3.91 0.69 5.64
N LEU A 95 -3.00 1.56 6.06
CA LEU A 95 -1.97 1.20 7.03
C LEU A 95 -2.56 0.79 8.38
N ASP A 96 -3.65 1.42 8.79
CA ASP A 96 -4.31 1.11 10.06
C ASP A 96 -5.03 -0.25 10.08
N LEU A 97 -5.11 -0.93 8.95
CA LEU A 97 -5.68 -2.27 8.85
C LEU A 97 -4.61 -3.36 8.71
N VAL A 98 -3.34 -2.99 8.84
CA VAL A 98 -2.22 -3.93 8.85
C VAL A 98 -1.98 -4.41 10.28
N MET A 99 -2.04 -5.72 10.50
CA MET A 99 -1.93 -6.26 11.86
C MET A 99 -0.55 -6.78 12.21
N VAL A 100 0.05 -7.54 11.31
CA VAL A 100 1.35 -8.18 11.57
C VAL A 100 2.26 -7.83 10.43
N VAL A 101 3.48 -7.41 10.75
CA VAL A 101 4.44 -7.00 9.74
C VAL A 101 5.73 -7.79 9.93
N HIS A 102 6.23 -8.30 8.81
CA HIS A 102 7.53 -8.94 8.73
C HIS A 102 8.26 -8.40 7.50
N THR A 103 9.51 -8.01 7.68
CA THR A 103 10.34 -7.55 6.58
C THR A 103 11.50 -8.51 6.37
N TRP A 104 11.90 -8.67 5.12
CA TRP A 104 13.08 -9.45 4.77
C TRP A 104 14.32 -8.55 4.89
N ASN A 105 15.23 -8.98 5.71
CA ASN A 105 16.49 -8.25 5.90
C ASN A 105 17.63 -8.96 5.19
#